data_9e464009f58e3369f33ffb53aabb9f2e
#
_entry.id   9e464009f58e3369f33ffb53aabb9f2e
#
_cell.length_a   1.000
_cell.length_b   1.000
_cell.length_c   1.000
_cell.angle_alpha   90.00
_cell.angle_beta   90.00
_cell.angle_gamma   90.00
#
_symmetry.space_group_name_H-M   'P 1'
#
loop_
_entity.id
_entity.type
_entity.pdbx_description
1 polymer ?
#
loop_
_entity_poly.entity_id
_entity_poly.type
_entity_poly.pdbx_seq_one_letter_code
_entity_poly.pdbx_strand_id
1 'polypeptide(L)'
;MEAPIRIRRADLSDWEEILAIEQLNFPAAEAASSEVLKERIEQIADTFLLAELHGQLAGYIVGPAIQARYLTDDLFSKVGANSPEGGFIAVQSLSVHPDFQRQGVGTLLLAALKETAVQQNRQGISLTCHDELIPYYEMNGFVHEGISDSTHGGAVWSDMVWENPNFKEK
;
A
#
# COMPACT_ATOMS: atom_id res chain seq x y z
N MET A 1 -14.78 -20.91 -15.12
CA MET A 1 -13.62 -20.05 -15.44
C MET A 1 -13.66 -18.82 -14.54
N GLU A 2 -12.62 -18.64 -13.76
CA GLU A 2 -12.55 -17.47 -12.90
C GLU A 2 -12.25 -16.22 -13.73
N ALA A 3 -12.91 -15.11 -13.40
CA ALA A 3 -12.60 -13.85 -14.06
C ALA A 3 -11.21 -13.34 -13.63
N PRO A 4 -10.42 -12.79 -14.54
CA PRO A 4 -9.10 -12.26 -14.18
C PRO A 4 -9.23 -11.03 -13.30
N ILE A 5 -8.30 -10.88 -12.36
CA ILE A 5 -8.15 -9.67 -11.57
C ILE A 5 -7.34 -8.68 -12.41
N ARG A 6 -7.90 -7.49 -12.60
CA ARG A 6 -7.25 -6.43 -13.37
C ARG A 6 -6.60 -5.44 -12.40
N ILE A 7 -5.32 -5.15 -12.62
CA ILE A 7 -4.59 -4.14 -11.82
C ILE A 7 -4.42 -2.87 -12.67
N ARG A 8 -4.74 -1.73 -12.08
CA ARG A 8 -4.56 -0.43 -12.71
C ARG A 8 -4.28 0.66 -11.68
N ARG A 9 -3.84 1.83 -12.14
CA ARG A 9 -3.65 2.98 -11.26
C ARG A 9 -4.99 3.59 -10.86
N ALA A 10 -5.02 4.22 -9.68
CA ALA A 10 -6.20 4.93 -9.19
C ALA A 10 -6.48 6.18 -10.03
N ASP A 11 -7.75 6.51 -10.12
CA ASP A 11 -8.26 7.72 -10.77
C ASP A 11 -9.24 8.41 -9.84
N LEU A 12 -9.46 9.73 -9.99
CA LEU A 12 -10.37 10.48 -9.12
C LEU A 12 -11.78 9.92 -9.13
N SER A 13 -12.22 9.30 -10.24
CA SER A 13 -13.53 8.65 -10.30
C SER A 13 -13.66 7.47 -9.33
N ASP A 14 -12.55 6.96 -8.80
CA ASP A 14 -12.54 5.83 -7.85
C ASP A 14 -12.65 6.26 -6.39
N TRP A 15 -12.60 7.55 -6.10
CA TRP A 15 -12.47 8.08 -4.74
C TRP A 15 -13.53 7.57 -3.77
N GLU A 16 -14.80 7.60 -4.18
CA GLU A 16 -15.90 7.18 -3.30
C GLU A 16 -15.82 5.68 -2.94
N GLU A 17 -15.49 4.83 -3.91
CA GLU A 17 -15.35 3.39 -3.67
C GLU A 17 -14.12 3.08 -2.81
N ILE A 18 -13.02 3.79 -3.02
CA ILE A 18 -11.81 3.64 -2.19
C ILE A 18 -12.12 4.02 -0.75
N LEU A 19 -12.78 5.16 -0.53
CA LEU A 19 -13.18 5.61 0.80
C LEU A 19 -14.07 4.58 1.50
N ALA A 20 -15.02 4.01 0.77
CA ALA A 20 -15.94 3.00 1.33
C ALA A 20 -15.16 1.76 1.81
N ILE A 21 -14.20 1.28 1.03
CA ILE A 21 -13.38 0.12 1.42
C ILE A 21 -12.50 0.45 2.62
N GLU A 22 -11.88 1.62 2.64
CA GLU A 22 -11.06 2.06 3.77
C GLU A 22 -11.86 2.06 5.07
N GLN A 23 -13.08 2.61 5.03
CA GLN A 23 -13.95 2.68 6.20
C GLN A 23 -14.49 1.31 6.65
N LEU A 24 -14.66 0.38 5.70
CA LEU A 24 -15.07 -0.99 6.03
C LEU A 24 -13.96 -1.78 6.73
N ASN A 25 -12.72 -1.54 6.36
CA ASN A 25 -11.60 -2.39 6.79
C ASN A 25 -10.81 -1.85 7.97
N PHE A 26 -10.87 -0.54 8.24
CA PHE A 26 -10.10 0.07 9.30
C PHE A 26 -10.99 0.77 10.33
N PRO A 27 -10.65 0.66 11.64
CA PRO A 27 -11.32 1.46 12.66
C PRO A 27 -11.04 2.95 12.43
N ALA A 28 -11.92 3.81 12.94
CA ALA A 28 -11.82 5.25 12.74
C ALA A 28 -10.45 5.84 13.12
N ALA A 29 -9.79 5.27 14.12
CA ALA A 29 -8.46 5.74 14.57
C ALA A 29 -7.35 5.43 13.56
N GLU A 30 -7.55 4.46 12.66
CA GLU A 30 -6.53 4.03 11.68
C GLU A 30 -6.89 4.40 10.24
N ALA A 31 -8.17 4.59 9.94
CA ALA A 31 -8.61 4.87 8.57
C ALA A 31 -8.13 6.25 8.11
N ALA A 32 -7.71 6.31 6.84
CA ALA A 32 -7.37 7.58 6.20
C ALA A 32 -8.64 8.41 5.99
N SER A 33 -8.51 9.74 6.09
CA SER A 33 -9.63 10.63 5.85
C SER A 33 -10.00 10.69 4.36
N SER A 34 -11.22 11.15 4.09
CA SER A 34 -11.69 11.37 2.73
C SER A 34 -10.75 12.29 1.94
N GLU A 35 -10.31 13.38 2.57
CA GLU A 35 -9.42 14.37 1.94
C GLU A 35 -8.03 13.80 1.65
N VAL A 36 -7.47 13.03 2.58
CA VAL A 36 -6.16 12.41 2.40
C VAL A 36 -6.20 11.39 1.26
N LEU A 37 -7.25 10.59 1.17
CA LEU A 37 -7.41 9.63 0.07
C LEU A 37 -7.47 10.35 -1.28
N LYS A 38 -8.19 11.47 -1.36
CA LYS A 38 -8.25 12.27 -2.58
C LYS A 38 -6.87 12.82 -2.95
N GLU A 39 -6.15 13.35 -1.98
CA GLU A 39 -4.79 13.86 -2.21
C GLU A 39 -3.85 12.76 -2.70
N ARG A 40 -3.95 11.55 -2.15
CA ARG A 40 -3.15 10.40 -2.60
C ARG A 40 -3.44 10.08 -4.07
N ILE A 41 -4.71 10.10 -4.48
CA ILE A 41 -5.06 9.87 -5.89
C ILE A 41 -4.46 10.97 -6.77
N GLU A 42 -4.52 12.23 -6.33
CA GLU A 42 -4.01 13.36 -7.11
C GLU A 42 -2.48 13.39 -7.18
N GLN A 43 -1.79 13.07 -6.09
CA GLN A 43 -0.35 13.28 -5.94
C GLN A 43 0.49 12.03 -6.18
N ILE A 44 0.01 10.84 -5.82
CA ILE A 44 0.80 9.61 -5.87
C ILE A 44 0.07 8.47 -6.61
N ALA A 45 -0.64 8.79 -7.68
CA ALA A 45 -1.31 7.77 -8.50
C ALA A 45 -0.30 6.74 -9.08
N ASP A 46 0.95 7.11 -9.27
CA ASP A 46 2.01 6.23 -9.76
C ASP A 46 2.40 5.13 -8.75
N THR A 47 1.99 5.27 -7.49
CA THR A 47 2.14 4.23 -6.45
C THR A 47 0.81 3.95 -5.75
N PHE A 48 -0.29 4.11 -6.48
CA PHE A 48 -1.65 3.83 -5.98
C PHE A 48 -2.32 2.87 -6.96
N LEU A 49 -2.33 1.58 -6.62
CA LEU A 49 -2.82 0.52 -7.51
C LEU A 49 -4.15 -0.03 -7.03
N LEU A 50 -5.05 -0.25 -7.97
CA LEU A 50 -6.37 -0.83 -7.73
C LEU A 50 -6.45 -2.23 -8.34
N ALA A 51 -7.19 -3.11 -7.68
CA ALA A 51 -7.56 -4.41 -8.22
C ALA A 51 -9.06 -4.43 -8.53
N GLU A 52 -9.41 -4.77 -9.76
CA GLU A 52 -10.80 -4.93 -10.19
C GLU A 52 -11.10 -6.39 -10.46
N LEU A 53 -12.27 -6.83 -10.04
CA LEU A 53 -12.79 -8.17 -10.31
C LEU A 53 -14.26 -8.04 -10.71
N HIS A 54 -14.63 -8.59 -11.86
CA HIS A 54 -15.99 -8.46 -12.41
C HIS A 54 -16.44 -7.01 -12.58
N GLY A 55 -15.52 -6.10 -12.91
CA GLY A 55 -15.83 -4.68 -13.06
C GLY A 55 -16.05 -3.93 -11.75
N GLN A 56 -15.81 -4.58 -10.62
CA GLN A 56 -15.95 -3.97 -9.29
C GLN A 56 -14.59 -3.76 -8.65
N LEU A 57 -14.45 -2.72 -7.84
CA LEU A 57 -13.24 -2.49 -7.08
C LEU A 57 -13.14 -3.54 -5.97
N ALA A 58 -12.11 -4.40 -6.05
CA ALA A 58 -11.89 -5.48 -5.09
C ALA A 58 -10.93 -5.07 -3.98
N GLY A 59 -10.02 -4.14 -4.25
CA GLY A 59 -9.04 -3.69 -3.27
C GLY A 59 -8.04 -2.71 -3.85
N TYR A 60 -7.15 -2.22 -3.00
CA TYR A 60 -6.11 -1.28 -3.42
C TYR A 60 -4.90 -1.33 -2.51
N ILE A 61 -3.78 -0.84 -3.04
CA ILE A 61 -2.55 -0.63 -2.28
C ILE A 61 -2.00 0.75 -2.63
N VAL A 62 -1.56 1.49 -1.63
CA VAL A 62 -1.08 2.86 -1.82
C VAL A 62 0.00 3.23 -0.81
N GLY A 63 0.97 4.00 -1.28
CA GLY A 63 1.97 4.61 -0.42
C GLY A 63 2.92 5.49 -1.22
N PRO A 64 3.47 6.54 -0.60
CA PRO A 64 4.43 7.41 -1.27
C PRO A 64 5.81 6.76 -1.35
N ALA A 65 6.63 7.26 -2.28
CA ALA A 65 8.05 6.95 -2.30
C ALA A 65 8.77 7.92 -1.36
N ILE A 66 9.49 7.37 -0.39
CA ILE A 66 10.21 8.17 0.61
C ILE A 66 11.69 7.82 0.60
N GLN A 67 12.53 8.71 1.11
CA GLN A 67 13.98 8.49 1.14
C GLN A 67 14.43 7.74 2.40
N ALA A 68 13.51 7.40 3.29
CA ALA A 68 13.78 6.62 4.50
C ALA A 68 13.35 5.17 4.31
N ARG A 69 13.97 4.28 5.08
CA ARG A 69 13.61 2.85 5.05
C ARG A 69 12.28 2.57 5.72
N TYR A 70 11.95 3.31 6.78
CA TYR A 70 10.75 3.06 7.58
C TYR A 70 9.76 4.22 7.52
N LEU A 71 8.47 3.89 7.69
CA LEU A 71 7.41 4.87 7.73
C LEU A 71 7.46 5.67 9.03
N THR A 72 7.04 6.94 8.95
CA THR A 72 6.82 7.80 10.10
C THR A 72 5.37 8.28 10.09
N ASP A 73 4.86 8.66 11.26
CA ASP A 73 3.43 9.00 11.41
C ASP A 73 3.00 10.22 10.60
N ASP A 74 3.92 11.16 10.31
CA ASP A 74 3.60 12.33 9.50
C ASP A 74 3.16 11.97 8.07
N LEU A 75 3.56 10.81 7.55
CA LEU A 75 3.17 10.34 6.22
C LEU A 75 1.67 10.09 6.09
N PHE A 76 0.98 9.84 7.20
CA PHE A 76 -0.45 9.56 7.17
C PHE A 76 -1.30 10.82 7.01
N SER A 77 -0.74 12.01 7.23
CA SER A 77 -1.46 13.27 7.13
C SER A 77 -0.94 14.21 6.05
N LYS A 78 0.22 13.93 5.47
CA LYS A 78 0.84 14.77 4.44
C LYS A 78 1.03 13.99 3.17
N VAL A 79 0.62 14.56 2.04
CA VAL A 79 0.76 13.93 0.74
C VAL A 79 1.46 14.90 -0.22
N GLY A 80 2.59 14.46 -0.77
CA GLY A 80 3.30 15.19 -1.81
C GLY A 80 3.63 14.26 -2.97
N ALA A 81 3.92 14.82 -4.13
CA ALA A 81 4.26 14.01 -5.31
C ALA A 81 5.51 13.16 -5.06
N ASN A 82 5.54 11.96 -5.63
CA ASN A 82 6.70 11.09 -5.55
C ASN A 82 7.86 11.66 -6.36
N SER A 83 9.09 11.40 -5.88
CA SER A 83 10.27 11.58 -6.72
C SER A 83 10.20 10.59 -7.89
N PRO A 84 10.86 10.87 -9.03
CA PRO A 84 10.75 9.98 -10.20
C PRO A 84 11.37 8.58 -9.98
N GLU A 85 12.33 8.46 -9.06
CA GLU A 85 13.00 7.19 -8.77
C GLU A 85 13.66 7.20 -7.39
N GLY A 86 14.15 6.05 -6.95
CA GLY A 86 14.87 5.89 -5.68
C GLY A 86 13.96 5.78 -4.48
N GLY A 87 14.55 5.63 -3.31
CA GLY A 87 13.82 5.50 -2.06
C GLY A 87 12.99 4.23 -1.94
N PHE A 88 12.16 4.17 -0.91
CA PHE A 88 11.25 3.05 -0.65
C PHE A 88 9.82 3.49 -0.87
N ILE A 89 9.00 2.60 -1.44
CA ILE A 89 7.55 2.82 -1.45
C ILE A 89 7.04 2.45 -0.06
N ALA A 90 6.53 3.43 0.67
CA ALA A 90 6.07 3.26 2.04
C ALA A 90 4.56 3.01 2.02
N VAL A 91 4.14 1.75 2.11
CA VAL A 91 2.73 1.39 2.02
C VAL A 91 1.97 1.92 3.23
N GLN A 92 0.98 2.75 2.97
CA GLN A 92 0.10 3.32 3.98
C GLN A 92 -1.19 2.53 4.13
N SER A 93 -1.62 1.86 3.06
CA SER A 93 -2.83 1.06 3.08
C SER A 93 -2.75 -0.06 2.05
N LEU A 94 -3.08 -1.27 2.50
CA LEU A 94 -3.38 -2.42 1.66
C LEU A 94 -4.75 -2.91 2.12
N SER A 95 -5.74 -2.79 1.28
CA SER A 95 -7.12 -3.01 1.67
C SER A 95 -7.86 -3.83 0.63
N VAL A 96 -8.52 -4.92 1.06
CA VAL A 96 -9.32 -5.78 0.19
C VAL A 96 -10.76 -5.73 0.69
N HIS A 97 -11.69 -5.45 -0.22
CA HIS A 97 -13.12 -5.42 0.10
C HIS A 97 -13.52 -6.76 0.72
N PRO A 98 -14.33 -6.76 1.81
CA PRO A 98 -14.69 -8.00 2.49
C PRO A 98 -15.27 -9.11 1.59
N ASP A 99 -16.01 -8.73 0.53
CA ASP A 99 -16.59 -9.70 -0.41
C ASP A 99 -15.54 -10.39 -1.28
N PHE A 100 -14.32 -9.88 -1.35
CA PHE A 100 -13.25 -10.38 -2.21
C PHE A 100 -12.04 -10.89 -1.44
N GLN A 101 -12.13 -10.97 -0.12
CA GLN A 101 -11.03 -11.51 0.71
C GLN A 101 -10.84 -13.00 0.46
N ARG A 102 -9.62 -13.48 0.72
CA ARG A 102 -9.23 -14.90 0.55
C ARG A 102 -9.22 -15.37 -0.90
N GLN A 103 -9.15 -14.44 -1.86
CA GLN A 103 -9.07 -14.76 -3.30
C GLN A 103 -7.73 -14.34 -3.91
N GLY A 104 -6.76 -14.00 -3.09
CA GLY A 104 -5.42 -13.62 -3.55
C GLY A 104 -5.29 -12.19 -4.03
N VAL A 105 -6.27 -11.32 -3.79
CA VAL A 105 -6.24 -9.93 -4.24
C VAL A 105 -5.08 -9.16 -3.59
N GLY A 106 -4.91 -9.30 -2.27
CA GLY A 106 -3.81 -8.63 -1.56
C GLY A 106 -2.44 -9.05 -2.06
N THR A 107 -2.25 -10.35 -2.28
CA THR A 107 -1.00 -10.90 -2.81
C THR A 107 -0.72 -10.37 -4.22
N LEU A 108 -1.75 -10.27 -5.07
CA LEU A 108 -1.61 -9.70 -6.41
C LEU A 108 -1.24 -8.22 -6.35
N LEU A 109 -1.85 -7.46 -5.46
CA LEU A 109 -1.53 -6.04 -5.27
C LEU A 109 -0.09 -5.85 -4.81
N LEU A 110 0.38 -6.68 -3.87
CA LEU A 110 1.78 -6.65 -3.44
C LEU A 110 2.73 -6.97 -4.58
N ALA A 111 2.42 -8.00 -5.38
CA ALA A 111 3.23 -8.36 -6.54
C ALA A 111 3.27 -7.23 -7.56
N ALA A 112 2.15 -6.58 -7.83
CA ALA A 112 2.08 -5.46 -8.76
C ALA A 112 2.88 -4.26 -8.25
N LEU A 113 2.85 -3.99 -6.95
CA LEU A 113 3.64 -2.90 -6.37
C LEU A 113 5.14 -3.21 -6.46
N LYS A 114 5.55 -4.48 -6.29
CA LYS A 114 6.94 -4.89 -6.50
C LYS A 114 7.39 -4.62 -7.94
N GLU A 115 6.55 -4.93 -8.93
CA GLU A 115 6.85 -4.61 -10.33
C GLU A 115 6.99 -3.09 -10.53
N THR A 116 6.11 -2.32 -9.92
CA THR A 116 6.19 -0.85 -9.96
C THR A 116 7.51 -0.36 -9.36
N ALA A 117 7.92 -0.92 -8.22
CA ALA A 117 9.19 -0.58 -7.58
C ALA A 117 10.38 -0.88 -8.51
N VAL A 118 10.36 -2.02 -9.20
CA VAL A 118 11.40 -2.37 -10.17
C VAL A 118 11.41 -1.36 -11.33
N GLN A 119 10.26 -1.06 -11.91
CA GLN A 119 10.15 -0.12 -13.03
C GLN A 119 10.60 1.28 -12.68
N GLN A 120 10.35 1.72 -11.45
CA GLN A 120 10.72 3.05 -10.97
C GLN A 120 12.10 3.08 -10.30
N ASN A 121 12.82 1.97 -10.31
CA ASN A 121 14.12 1.82 -9.66
C ASN A 121 14.09 2.28 -8.20
N ARG A 122 13.09 1.80 -7.44
CA ARG A 122 13.00 2.01 -6.00
C ARG A 122 13.90 1.02 -5.27
N GLN A 123 14.36 1.37 -4.10
CA GLN A 123 15.18 0.47 -3.25
C GLN A 123 14.35 -0.70 -2.71
N GLY A 124 13.07 -0.51 -2.50
CA GLY A 124 12.17 -1.54 -2.03
C GLY A 124 10.82 -1.00 -1.61
N ILE A 125 10.14 -1.79 -0.80
CA ILE A 125 8.82 -1.46 -0.24
C ILE A 125 8.90 -1.65 1.26
N SER A 126 8.41 -0.69 2.03
CA SER A 126 8.30 -0.81 3.48
C SER A 126 6.84 -0.63 3.90
N LEU A 127 6.48 -1.26 5.00
CA LEU A 127 5.15 -1.12 5.58
C LEU A 127 5.20 -1.40 7.08
N THR A 128 4.12 -1.02 7.77
CA THR A 128 3.91 -1.43 9.15
C THR A 128 2.64 -2.26 9.22
N CYS A 129 2.62 -3.25 10.11
CA CYS A 129 1.46 -4.11 10.29
C CYS A 129 1.31 -4.53 11.75
N HIS A 130 0.10 -5.00 12.09
CA HIS A 130 -0.15 -5.66 13.37
C HIS A 130 0.49 -7.05 13.38
N ASP A 131 0.82 -7.58 14.55
CA ASP A 131 1.55 -8.84 14.72
C ASP A 131 0.92 -10.02 13.98
N GLU A 132 -0.40 -10.10 13.96
CA GLU A 132 -1.11 -11.21 13.31
C GLU A 132 -0.91 -11.25 11.79
N LEU A 133 -0.46 -10.15 11.18
CA LEU A 133 -0.20 -10.07 9.74
C LEU A 133 1.25 -10.34 9.36
N ILE A 134 2.16 -10.45 10.33
CA ILE A 134 3.57 -10.72 10.04
C ILE A 134 3.74 -11.97 9.15
N PRO A 135 3.12 -13.12 9.48
CA PRO A 135 3.28 -14.32 8.64
C PRO A 135 2.81 -14.11 7.19
N TYR A 136 1.72 -13.35 7.01
CA TYR A 136 1.21 -13.04 5.67
C TYR A 136 2.26 -12.28 4.84
N TYR A 137 2.86 -11.24 5.42
CA TYR A 137 3.87 -10.47 4.70
C TYR A 137 5.16 -11.25 4.50
N GLU A 138 5.56 -12.09 5.45
CA GLU A 138 6.72 -12.97 5.26
C GLU A 138 6.52 -13.94 4.09
N MET A 139 5.31 -14.49 3.94
CA MET A 139 4.96 -15.34 2.80
C MET A 139 5.05 -14.58 1.48
N ASN A 140 4.89 -13.26 1.51
CA ASN A 140 4.99 -12.41 0.33
C ASN A 140 6.38 -11.79 0.15
N GLY A 141 7.39 -12.32 0.82
CA GLY A 141 8.78 -11.93 0.62
C GLY A 141 9.28 -10.76 1.45
N PHE A 142 8.49 -10.29 2.41
CA PHE A 142 8.91 -9.23 3.31
C PHE A 142 9.66 -9.80 4.52
N VAL A 143 10.56 -9.01 5.07
CA VAL A 143 11.34 -9.38 6.26
C VAL A 143 10.88 -8.51 7.43
N HIS A 144 10.60 -9.15 8.56
CA HIS A 144 10.25 -8.45 9.80
C HIS A 144 11.51 -7.82 10.40
N GLU A 145 11.51 -6.51 10.59
CA GLU A 145 12.69 -5.76 11.07
C GLU A 145 12.51 -5.16 12.46
N GLY A 146 11.48 -5.56 13.18
CA GLY A 146 11.27 -5.14 14.56
C GLY A 146 10.04 -4.29 14.76
N ILE A 147 9.90 -3.76 15.98
CA ILE A 147 8.79 -2.89 16.35
C ILE A 147 9.03 -1.50 15.77
N SER A 148 8.01 -0.96 15.08
CA SER A 148 8.04 0.38 14.52
C SER A 148 7.97 1.45 15.60
N ASP A 149 8.52 2.63 15.31
CA ASP A 149 8.33 3.83 16.13
C ASP A 149 6.94 4.44 15.96
N SER A 150 6.14 3.94 15.00
CA SER A 150 4.79 4.45 14.76
C SER A 150 3.85 4.14 15.91
N THR A 151 3.01 5.12 16.26
CA THR A 151 1.92 4.96 17.22
C THR A 151 0.57 5.27 16.55
N HIS A 152 0.51 5.21 15.22
CA HIS A 152 -0.70 5.51 14.44
C HIS A 152 -1.91 4.75 14.98
N GLY A 153 -3.01 5.47 15.20
CA GLY A 153 -4.22 4.88 15.76
C GLY A 153 -4.07 4.38 17.20
N GLY A 154 -2.97 4.71 17.89
CA GLY A 154 -2.69 4.25 19.26
C GLY A 154 -2.27 2.79 19.34
N ALA A 155 -1.95 2.15 18.22
CA ALA A 155 -1.59 0.75 18.15
C ALA A 155 -0.07 0.53 18.11
N VAL A 156 0.35 -0.72 18.37
CA VAL A 156 1.74 -1.17 18.19
C VAL A 156 1.87 -1.76 16.78
N TRP A 157 2.90 -1.33 16.07
CA TRP A 157 3.15 -1.74 14.68
C TRP A 157 4.50 -2.41 14.54
N SER A 158 4.60 -3.33 13.59
CA SER A 158 5.87 -3.99 13.23
C SER A 158 6.32 -3.54 11.85
N ASP A 159 7.61 -3.26 11.70
CA ASP A 159 8.21 -2.88 10.40
C ASP A 159 8.47 -4.12 9.55
N MET A 160 7.98 -4.07 8.31
CA MET A 160 8.21 -5.12 7.31
C MET A 160 8.83 -4.48 6.08
N VAL A 161 9.86 -5.09 5.50
CA VAL A 161 10.57 -4.53 4.36
C VAL A 161 10.82 -5.61 3.31
N TRP A 162 10.58 -5.26 2.05
CA TRP A 162 11.01 -6.02 0.88
C TRP A 162 12.06 -5.19 0.13
N GLU A 163 13.25 -5.74 -0.06
CA GLU A 163 14.30 -5.07 -0.82
C GLU A 163 14.23 -5.47 -2.29
N ASN A 164 14.29 -4.48 -3.19
CA ASN A 164 14.26 -4.72 -4.62
C ASN A 164 15.59 -5.33 -5.07
N PRO A 165 15.62 -6.60 -5.50
CA PRO A 165 16.87 -7.23 -5.91
C PRO A 165 17.45 -6.65 -7.20
N ASN A 166 16.65 -5.89 -7.94
CA ASN A 166 17.05 -5.28 -9.21
C ASN A 166 17.39 -3.78 -9.07
N PHE A 167 17.43 -3.27 -7.84
CA PHE A 167 17.77 -1.86 -7.62
C PHE A 167 19.19 -1.57 -8.10
N LYS A 168 19.35 -0.47 -8.85
CA LYS A 168 20.65 -0.02 -9.38
C LYS A 168 20.97 1.37 -8.86
N GLU A 169 22.08 1.49 -8.17
CA GLU A 169 22.60 2.79 -7.77
C GLU A 169 23.11 3.54 -9.01
N LYS A 170 22.90 4.86 -9.00
CA LYS A 170 23.40 5.74 -10.07
C LYS A 170 24.62 6.48 -9.60
#